data_2c097341f02b4eba47c16adec330b3c5
#
_entry.id   2c097341f02b4eba47c16adec330b3c5
#
_cell.length_a   1.000
_cell.length_b   1.000
_cell.length_c   1.000
_cell.angle_alpha   90.00
_cell.angle_beta   90.00
_cell.angle_gamma   90.00
#
_symmetry.space_group_name_H-M   'P 1'
#
loop_
_entity.id
_entity.type
_entity.pdbx_description
1 polymer ?
#
loop_
_entity_poly.entity_id
_entity_poly.type
_entity_poly.pdbx_seq_one_letter_code
_entity_poly.pdbx_strand_id
1 'polypeptide(L)'
;MRVLYATDGSSPAREGEGLITSLFDRSKADIRVFAVTPEPGYDLLASYGISPSGIPEPPPLDVPILDADRVSEAAAGQLVESGFTVSSSTARGDPALEIMKTIESEDPFDLVVLGASHTTWMGNFLMGRVSMHVLHHAPCSVVVTHRAPTGTGRVLVGADGSEGARSSLATAATVLDHDRCTIEAATVVSHPWMFAATYPAGAFLGHVPDTQGLERERIEQGRVVAQRASAEARAAGFKVMEEAVLVGKPGHQLLEEAGSIGADLVVVGSRGMGAIGRAFLGSVSDQVARHAPATFVGRRQS
;
A
#
# COMPACT_ATOMS: atom_id res chain seq x y z
N MET A 1 13.11 -3.52 12.45
CA MET A 1 12.60 -2.59 11.41
C MET A 1 11.98 -1.39 12.10
N ARG A 2 12.35 -0.18 11.71
CA ARG A 2 11.79 1.04 12.29
C ARG A 2 10.54 1.46 11.54
N VAL A 3 9.42 1.49 12.24
CA VAL A 3 8.10 1.75 11.67
C VAL A 3 7.56 3.07 12.20
N LEU A 4 7.20 4.00 11.31
CA LEU A 4 6.43 5.18 11.66
C LEU A 4 4.95 4.88 11.45
N TYR A 5 4.17 4.86 12.52
CA TYR A 5 2.71 4.80 12.43
C TYR A 5 2.14 6.21 12.57
N ALA A 6 1.72 6.80 11.46
CA ALA A 6 1.14 8.14 11.45
C ALA A 6 -0.39 8.05 11.60
N THR A 7 -0.92 8.70 12.63
CA THR A 7 -2.33 8.62 13.01
C THR A 7 -2.90 9.98 13.39
N ASP A 8 -4.16 10.21 13.03
CA ASP A 8 -4.98 11.34 13.47
C ASP A 8 -6.10 10.90 14.43
N GLY A 9 -6.08 9.63 14.86
CA GLY A 9 -7.11 9.04 15.72
C GLY A 9 -8.45 8.78 15.02
N SER A 10 -8.57 9.06 13.72
CA SER A 10 -9.77 8.76 12.94
C SER A 10 -9.99 7.26 12.78
N SER A 11 -11.21 6.85 12.37
CA SER A 11 -11.49 5.45 12.10
C SER A 11 -10.54 4.84 11.05
N PRO A 12 -10.28 5.51 9.90
CA PRO A 12 -9.31 5.01 8.94
C PRO A 12 -7.88 4.85 9.49
N ALA A 13 -7.44 5.75 10.36
CA ALA A 13 -6.13 5.62 10.99
C ALA A 13 -6.07 4.39 11.90
N ARG A 14 -7.13 4.10 12.67
CA ARG A 14 -7.20 2.89 13.51
C ARG A 14 -7.16 1.58 12.73
N GLU A 15 -7.54 1.58 11.44
CA GLU A 15 -7.35 0.41 10.57
C GLU A 15 -5.86 0.06 10.40
N GLY A 16 -4.98 1.09 10.40
CA GLY A 16 -3.53 0.90 10.39
C GLY A 16 -3.02 0.21 11.66
N GLU A 17 -3.56 0.58 12.81
CA GLU A 17 -3.26 -0.08 14.09
C GLU A 17 -3.72 -1.54 14.08
N GLY A 18 -4.94 -1.80 13.59
CA GLY A 18 -5.48 -3.15 13.41
C GLY A 18 -4.60 -4.02 12.51
N LEU A 19 -4.05 -3.44 11.43
CA LEU A 19 -3.13 -4.15 10.55
C LEU A 19 -1.80 -4.48 11.26
N ILE A 20 -1.21 -3.52 11.96
CA ILE A 20 0.02 -3.72 12.73
C ILE A 20 -0.16 -4.86 13.73
N THR A 21 -1.21 -4.82 14.54
CA THR A 21 -1.46 -5.80 15.59
C THR A 21 -1.75 -7.21 15.06
N SER A 22 -2.34 -7.30 13.86
CA SER A 22 -2.73 -8.57 13.24
C SER A 22 -1.61 -9.24 12.45
N LEU A 23 -0.81 -8.45 11.71
CA LEU A 23 0.11 -8.99 10.70
C LEU A 23 1.60 -8.79 11.03
N PHE A 24 1.97 -7.84 11.91
CA PHE A 24 3.38 -7.58 12.18
C PHE A 24 3.93 -8.46 13.29
N ASP A 25 5.20 -8.82 13.15
CA ASP A 25 5.98 -9.52 14.17
C ASP A 25 6.42 -8.54 15.25
N ARG A 26 5.99 -8.80 16.49
CA ARG A 26 6.24 -7.93 17.64
C ARG A 26 7.71 -7.79 17.97
N SER A 27 8.52 -8.80 17.66
CA SER A 27 9.96 -8.81 17.94
C SER A 27 10.77 -8.07 16.87
N LYS A 28 10.19 -7.84 15.70
CA LYS A 28 10.87 -7.25 14.54
C LYS A 28 10.52 -5.79 14.30
N ALA A 29 9.38 -5.33 14.79
CA ALA A 29 8.90 -3.97 14.61
C ALA A 29 9.18 -3.09 15.82
N ASP A 30 9.95 -2.01 15.62
CA ASP A 30 10.13 -0.90 16.56
C ASP A 30 9.28 0.25 16.07
N ILE A 31 8.20 0.58 16.79
CA ILE A 31 7.14 1.45 16.30
C ILE A 31 7.24 2.83 16.95
N ARG A 32 7.26 3.87 16.13
CA ARG A 32 6.98 5.23 16.57
C ARG A 32 5.60 5.65 16.12
N VAL A 33 4.72 5.91 17.08
CA VAL A 33 3.43 6.54 16.82
C VAL A 33 3.63 8.04 16.65
N PHE A 34 3.11 8.60 15.58
CA PHE A 34 3.27 9.99 15.23
C PHE A 34 1.93 10.64 14.91
N ALA A 35 1.62 11.74 15.59
CA ALA A 35 0.43 12.53 15.33
C ALA A 35 0.80 14.01 15.11
N VAL A 36 0.07 14.68 14.24
CA VAL A 36 0.31 16.09 13.91
C VAL A 36 -0.92 16.91 14.27
N THR A 37 -0.72 17.96 15.08
CA THR A 37 -1.75 19.01 15.28
C THR A 37 -1.71 19.97 14.09
N PRO A 38 -2.75 20.07 13.27
CA PRO A 38 -2.79 21.02 12.17
C PRO A 38 -2.74 22.46 12.68
N GLU A 39 -2.05 23.35 11.97
CA GLU A 39 -2.08 24.78 12.29
C GLU A 39 -3.46 25.39 11.96
N PRO A 40 -3.91 26.42 12.73
CA PRO A 40 -5.13 27.15 12.42
C PRO A 40 -5.04 27.75 11.00
N GLY A 41 -6.01 27.44 10.15
CA GLY A 41 -6.01 27.84 8.73
C GLY A 41 -5.49 26.77 7.78
N TYR A 42 -4.87 25.69 8.29
CA TYR A 42 -4.57 24.49 7.53
C TYR A 42 -5.87 23.77 7.22
N ASP A 43 -6.33 24.00 6.05
CA ASP A 43 -7.27 23.27 5.21
C ASP A 43 -8.35 22.37 5.89
N LEU A 44 -9.08 22.94 6.86
CA LEU A 44 -10.45 22.48 7.14
C LEU A 44 -11.30 22.49 5.85
N LEU A 45 -10.98 23.34 4.88
CA LEU A 45 -11.65 23.45 3.58
C LEU A 45 -11.39 22.26 2.65
N ALA A 46 -10.25 21.57 2.78
CA ALA A 46 -9.97 20.38 1.98
C ALA A 46 -10.62 19.10 2.53
N SER A 47 -10.98 19.09 3.81
CA SER A 47 -11.75 17.98 4.41
C SER A 47 -13.26 18.13 4.22
N TYR A 48 -13.74 19.34 4.03
CA TYR A 48 -15.13 19.63 3.68
C TYR A 48 -15.15 19.90 2.16
N GLY A 49 -15.71 18.99 1.38
CA GLY A 49 -15.80 19.13 -0.06
C GLY A 49 -16.32 20.52 -0.48
N ILE A 50 -15.82 21.01 -1.60
CA ILE A 50 -16.28 22.27 -2.22
C ILE A 50 -17.82 22.19 -2.34
N SER A 51 -18.51 23.14 -1.71
CA SER A 51 -19.95 23.37 -1.91
C SER A 51 -20.25 23.49 -3.41
N PRO A 52 -21.38 23.04 -3.91
CA PRO A 52 -21.80 23.23 -5.31
C PRO A 52 -21.79 24.68 -5.78
N SER A 53 -21.80 25.64 -4.85
CA SER A 53 -21.66 27.08 -5.12
C SER A 53 -20.21 27.55 -5.26
N GLY A 54 -19.21 26.68 -5.03
CA GLY A 54 -17.80 27.05 -5.10
C GLY A 54 -17.31 28.02 -4.00
N ILE A 55 -18.17 28.35 -3.04
CA ILE A 55 -17.84 29.19 -1.90
C ILE A 55 -17.66 28.29 -0.69
N PRO A 56 -16.47 28.23 -0.08
CA PRO A 56 -16.28 27.46 1.16
C PRO A 56 -17.15 28.03 2.27
N GLU A 57 -18.00 27.20 2.87
CA GLU A 57 -18.61 27.59 4.13
C GLU A 57 -17.53 27.58 5.22
N PRO A 58 -17.44 28.64 6.06
CA PRO A 58 -16.51 28.62 7.16
C PRO A 58 -16.84 27.43 8.08
N PRO A 59 -15.83 26.67 8.54
CA PRO A 59 -16.07 25.56 9.44
C PRO A 59 -16.79 26.04 10.70
N PRO A 60 -17.61 25.20 11.32
CA PRO A 60 -18.18 25.49 12.63
C PRO A 60 -17.04 25.85 13.59
N LEU A 61 -17.21 26.93 14.36
CA LEU A 61 -16.21 27.45 15.31
C LEU A 61 -15.85 26.45 16.43
N ASP A 62 -16.57 25.34 16.54
CA ASP A 62 -16.42 24.29 17.56
C ASP A 62 -15.85 22.98 17.03
N VAL A 63 -15.10 22.97 15.92
CA VAL A 63 -14.38 21.76 15.52
C VAL A 63 -13.28 21.51 16.55
N PRO A 64 -13.30 20.36 17.28
CA PRO A 64 -12.25 20.06 18.25
C PRO A 64 -10.89 20.07 17.58
N ILE A 65 -9.98 20.90 18.07
CA ILE A 65 -8.58 20.85 17.62
C ILE A 65 -8.09 19.47 17.98
N LEU A 66 -7.51 18.76 16.98
CA LEU A 66 -6.91 17.47 17.20
C LEU A 66 -5.85 17.59 18.30
N ASP A 67 -6.05 16.91 19.41
CA ASP A 67 -5.06 16.76 20.46
C ASP A 67 -4.09 15.63 20.07
N ALA A 68 -3.04 15.99 19.36
CA ALA A 68 -2.07 15.03 18.85
C ALA A 68 -1.38 14.26 19.97
N ASP A 69 -1.14 14.89 21.14
CA ASP A 69 -0.50 14.22 22.27
C ASP A 69 -1.42 13.10 22.79
N ARG A 70 -2.69 13.41 23.03
CA ARG A 70 -3.66 12.41 23.45
C ARG A 70 -3.88 11.29 22.43
N VAL A 71 -3.91 11.62 21.15
CA VAL A 71 -4.08 10.63 20.08
C VAL A 71 -2.88 9.70 19.99
N SER A 72 -1.66 10.26 20.02
CA SER A 72 -0.44 9.47 19.92
C SER A 72 -0.22 8.58 21.15
N GLU A 73 -0.50 9.09 22.35
CA GLU A 73 -0.43 8.32 23.58
C GLU A 73 -1.44 7.17 23.63
N ALA A 74 -2.68 7.42 23.22
CA ALA A 74 -3.70 6.39 23.17
C ALA A 74 -3.35 5.25 22.21
N ALA A 75 -2.91 5.59 21.00
CA ALA A 75 -2.49 4.59 20.02
C ALA A 75 -1.21 3.84 20.46
N ALA A 76 -0.26 4.54 21.07
CA ALA A 76 0.94 3.92 21.63
C ALA A 76 0.59 2.93 22.76
N GLY A 77 -0.33 3.30 23.66
CA GLY A 77 -0.81 2.42 24.74
C GLY A 77 -1.38 1.11 24.20
N GLN A 78 -2.24 1.17 23.19
CA GLN A 78 -2.86 -0.01 22.55
C GLN A 78 -1.82 -0.94 21.90
N LEU A 79 -0.82 -0.36 21.24
CA LEU A 79 0.27 -1.14 20.64
C LEU A 79 1.21 -1.77 21.71
N VAL A 80 1.48 -1.06 22.81
CA VAL A 80 2.21 -1.62 23.95
C VAL A 80 1.46 -2.78 24.59
N GLU A 81 0.15 -2.63 24.81
CA GLU A 81 -0.72 -3.72 25.31
C GLU A 81 -0.72 -4.92 24.36
N SER A 82 -0.56 -4.69 23.06
CA SER A 82 -0.42 -5.72 22.05
C SER A 82 0.98 -6.35 22.00
N GLY A 83 1.93 -5.88 22.82
CA GLY A 83 3.27 -6.46 22.98
C GLY A 83 4.35 -5.89 22.06
N PHE A 84 4.13 -4.73 21.43
CA PHE A 84 5.15 -4.07 20.61
C PHE A 84 6.06 -3.16 21.44
N THR A 85 7.28 -2.92 20.94
CA THR A 85 8.15 -1.83 21.41
C THR A 85 7.67 -0.55 20.74
N VAL A 86 7.24 0.44 21.55
CA VAL A 86 6.58 1.64 21.04
C VAL A 86 7.14 2.90 21.70
N SER A 87 7.33 3.93 20.89
CA SER A 87 7.53 5.32 21.32
C SER A 87 6.46 6.20 20.67
N SER A 88 6.19 7.37 21.24
CA SER A 88 5.27 8.36 20.66
C SER A 88 5.97 9.69 20.47
N SER A 89 5.52 10.45 19.48
CA SER A 89 5.96 11.83 19.25
C SER A 89 4.88 12.61 18.51
N THR A 90 4.91 13.93 18.64
CA THR A 90 3.93 14.82 18.00
C THR A 90 4.64 15.98 17.30
N ALA A 91 3.95 16.59 16.35
CA ALA A 91 4.38 17.84 15.72
C ALA A 91 3.19 18.78 15.52
N ARG A 92 3.49 20.02 15.11
CA ARG A 92 2.50 21.01 14.68
C ARG A 92 2.83 21.45 13.26
N GLY A 93 1.82 21.59 12.40
CA GLY A 93 2.01 22.01 11.01
C GLY A 93 1.15 21.26 10.00
N ASP A 94 1.63 21.23 8.76
CA ASP A 94 1.04 20.41 7.69
C ASP A 94 1.32 18.94 7.94
N PRO A 95 0.29 18.07 8.16
CA PRO A 95 0.53 16.66 8.44
C PRO A 95 1.38 15.96 7.40
N ALA A 96 1.18 16.22 6.11
CA ALA A 96 1.96 15.57 5.07
C ALA A 96 3.44 15.98 5.13
N LEU A 97 3.70 17.28 5.34
CA LEU A 97 5.07 17.79 5.43
C LEU A 97 5.77 17.33 6.71
N GLU A 98 5.08 17.33 7.87
CA GLU A 98 5.68 16.90 9.13
C GLU A 98 5.96 15.38 9.13
N ILE A 99 5.08 14.55 8.54
CA ILE A 99 5.36 13.13 8.33
C ILE A 99 6.60 12.95 7.44
N MET A 100 6.70 13.68 6.32
CA MET A 100 7.85 13.60 5.41
C MET A 100 9.15 14.02 6.10
N LYS A 101 9.17 15.12 6.83
CA LYS A 101 10.34 15.56 7.62
C LYS A 101 10.77 14.51 8.65
N THR A 102 9.79 13.87 9.30
CA THR A 102 10.05 12.82 10.28
C THR A 102 10.68 11.59 9.64
N ILE A 103 10.18 11.19 8.46
CA ILE A 103 10.72 10.05 7.71
C ILE A 103 12.17 10.32 7.25
N GLU A 104 12.47 11.56 6.85
CA GLU A 104 13.77 11.98 6.31
C GLU A 104 14.76 12.46 7.39
N SER A 105 14.41 12.33 8.67
CA SER A 105 15.29 12.74 9.78
C SER A 105 16.61 11.95 9.80
N GLU A 106 17.57 12.37 10.65
CA GLU A 106 18.89 11.72 10.78
C GLU A 106 18.81 10.22 11.11
N ASP A 107 17.67 9.80 11.64
CA ASP A 107 17.41 8.42 12.02
C ASP A 107 16.18 7.89 11.20
N PRO A 108 16.42 7.49 9.94
CA PRO A 108 15.35 7.25 8.97
C PRO A 108 14.49 6.04 9.32
N PHE A 109 13.23 6.08 8.90
CA PHE A 109 12.28 4.97 9.01
C PHE A 109 12.37 4.06 7.79
N ASP A 110 12.18 2.77 8.03
CA ASP A 110 12.14 1.75 6.98
C ASP A 110 10.74 1.64 6.36
N LEU A 111 9.72 1.91 7.17
CA LEU A 111 8.31 1.75 6.82
C LEU A 111 7.46 2.85 7.45
N VAL A 112 6.51 3.36 6.68
CA VAL A 112 5.42 4.21 7.20
C VAL A 112 4.10 3.49 7.05
N VAL A 113 3.27 3.49 8.09
CA VAL A 113 1.90 2.98 8.09
C VAL A 113 0.93 4.14 8.24
N LEU A 114 -0.06 4.21 7.35
CA LEU A 114 -1.07 5.27 7.27
C LEU A 114 -2.45 4.66 7.07
N GLY A 115 -3.48 5.26 7.67
CA GLY A 115 -4.86 5.06 7.24
C GLY A 115 -5.16 5.85 5.96
N ALA A 116 -5.93 5.27 5.06
CA ALA A 116 -6.52 6.03 3.96
C ALA A 116 -7.69 6.84 4.51
N SER A 117 -7.65 8.17 4.36
CA SER A 117 -8.78 9.01 4.74
C SER A 117 -9.98 8.70 3.85
N HIS A 118 -11.13 8.38 4.43
CA HIS A 118 -12.36 8.09 3.71
C HIS A 118 -13.16 9.37 3.48
N THR A 119 -12.97 10.01 2.35
CA THR A 119 -14.03 10.87 1.82
C THR A 119 -14.86 10.02 0.86
N THR A 120 -15.98 9.50 1.33
CA THR A 120 -16.91 8.75 0.48
C THR A 120 -17.72 9.74 -0.35
N TRP A 121 -17.42 9.85 -1.63
CA TRP A 121 -18.35 10.44 -2.59
C TRP A 121 -18.80 9.34 -3.56
N MET A 122 -20.12 9.07 -3.58
CA MET A 122 -20.75 8.08 -4.46
C MET A 122 -20.18 6.64 -4.37
N GLY A 123 -19.79 6.18 -3.18
CA GLY A 123 -19.35 4.78 -2.98
C GLY A 123 -17.92 4.46 -3.42
N ASN A 124 -17.17 5.45 -3.90
CA ASN A 124 -15.75 5.29 -4.22
C ASN A 124 -14.89 5.77 -3.05
N PHE A 125 -13.97 4.91 -2.62
CA PHE A 125 -12.97 5.27 -1.62
C PHE A 125 -11.96 6.23 -2.26
N LEU A 126 -11.91 7.48 -1.79
CA LEU A 126 -10.89 8.42 -2.19
C LEU A 126 -9.78 8.41 -1.14
N MET A 127 -8.55 8.14 -1.55
CA MET A 127 -7.39 8.27 -0.69
C MET A 127 -7.19 9.74 -0.30
N GLY A 128 -7.00 10.00 0.99
CA GLY A 128 -6.79 11.35 1.51
C GLY A 128 -5.51 12.00 0.99
N ARG A 129 -5.45 13.34 1.03
CA ARG A 129 -4.30 14.12 0.57
C ARG A 129 -2.99 13.73 1.27
N VAL A 130 -3.01 13.51 2.58
CA VAL A 130 -1.82 13.13 3.36
C VAL A 130 -1.30 11.77 2.91
N SER A 131 -2.17 10.76 2.90
CA SER A 131 -1.79 9.39 2.50
C SER A 131 -1.31 9.34 1.06
N MET A 132 -1.94 10.10 0.15
CA MET A 132 -1.52 10.23 -1.24
C MET A 132 -0.13 10.87 -1.35
N HIS A 133 0.10 11.96 -0.63
CA HIS A 133 1.39 12.65 -0.66
C HIS A 133 2.51 11.76 -0.16
N VAL A 134 2.33 11.13 1.00
CA VAL A 134 3.32 10.20 1.57
C VAL A 134 3.55 9.00 0.65
N LEU A 135 2.47 8.38 0.13
CA LEU A 135 2.57 7.26 -0.79
C LEU A 135 3.40 7.58 -2.04
N HIS A 136 3.29 8.80 -2.58
CA HIS A 136 4.03 9.19 -3.78
C HIS A 136 5.48 9.62 -3.51
N HIS A 137 5.76 10.22 -2.36
CA HIS A 137 7.02 10.92 -2.11
C HIS A 137 7.91 10.29 -1.04
N ALA A 138 7.40 9.42 -0.16
CA ALA A 138 8.22 8.81 0.89
C ALA A 138 9.44 8.08 0.30
N PRO A 139 10.64 8.23 0.87
CA PRO A 139 11.84 7.52 0.44
C PRO A 139 11.86 6.05 0.89
N CYS A 140 11.07 5.69 1.89
CA CYS A 140 10.92 4.36 2.46
C CYS A 140 9.65 3.63 1.97
N SER A 141 9.47 2.38 2.37
CA SER A 141 8.25 1.62 2.09
C SER A 141 7.03 2.25 2.77
N VAL A 142 5.85 2.07 2.18
CA VAL A 142 4.60 2.65 2.69
C VAL A 142 3.51 1.60 2.75
N VAL A 143 2.82 1.51 3.88
CA VAL A 143 1.56 0.78 4.02
C VAL A 143 0.42 1.78 4.10
N VAL A 144 -0.58 1.57 3.25
CA VAL A 144 -1.85 2.32 3.31
C VAL A 144 -2.97 1.34 3.61
N THR A 145 -3.80 1.67 4.61
CA THR A 145 -4.91 0.81 5.05
C THR A 145 -6.25 1.48 4.79
N HIS A 146 -7.18 0.75 4.19
CA HIS A 146 -8.55 1.22 3.90
C HIS A 146 -9.59 0.59 4.81
N ARG A 147 -9.30 -0.60 5.33
CA ARG A 147 -10.20 -1.33 6.25
C ARG A 147 -9.40 -2.27 7.15
N ALA A 148 -9.99 -2.61 8.29
CA ALA A 148 -9.41 -3.56 9.22
C ALA A 148 -9.15 -4.91 8.55
N PRO A 149 -8.05 -5.59 8.91
CA PRO A 149 -7.83 -6.98 8.54
C PRO A 149 -8.98 -7.87 9.00
N THR A 150 -9.31 -8.85 8.19
CA THR A 150 -10.33 -9.86 8.54
C THR A 150 -9.79 -10.91 9.51
N GLY A 151 -8.49 -10.89 9.76
CA GLY A 151 -7.79 -11.83 10.64
C GLY A 151 -7.42 -13.15 9.97
N THR A 152 -7.55 -13.24 8.64
CA THR A 152 -7.14 -14.45 7.89
C THR A 152 -5.62 -14.56 7.78
N GLY A 153 -4.88 -13.46 7.91
CA GLY A 153 -3.44 -13.39 7.70
C GLY A 153 -3.03 -13.61 6.24
N ARG A 154 -3.96 -13.53 5.28
CA ARG A 154 -3.65 -13.76 3.87
C ARG A 154 -3.02 -12.53 3.25
N VAL A 155 -1.87 -12.73 2.62
CA VAL A 155 -1.10 -11.70 1.96
C VAL A 155 -0.91 -12.06 0.50
N LEU A 156 -1.43 -11.23 -0.40
CA LEU A 156 -1.23 -11.36 -1.84
C LEU A 156 0.02 -10.60 -2.26
N VAL A 157 0.94 -11.27 -2.92
CA VAL A 157 2.16 -10.65 -3.47
C VAL A 157 2.06 -10.55 -4.97
N GLY A 158 1.97 -9.33 -5.50
CA GLY A 158 2.02 -9.06 -6.93
C GLY A 158 3.47 -9.15 -7.45
N ALA A 159 3.75 -10.17 -8.23
CA ALA A 159 5.06 -10.42 -8.81
C ALA A 159 5.04 -10.20 -10.33
N ASP A 160 5.90 -9.32 -10.83
CA ASP A 160 6.10 -9.06 -12.27
C ASP A 160 7.49 -9.48 -12.76
N GLY A 161 8.28 -10.10 -11.89
CA GLY A 161 9.68 -10.48 -12.16
C GLY A 161 10.68 -9.33 -11.99
N SER A 162 10.23 -8.11 -11.70
CA SER A 162 11.12 -6.98 -11.45
C SER A 162 11.88 -7.10 -10.13
N GLU A 163 13.01 -6.41 -10.04
CA GLU A 163 13.73 -6.30 -8.77
C GLU A 163 12.92 -5.53 -7.71
N GLY A 164 12.08 -4.59 -8.15
CA GLY A 164 11.18 -3.84 -7.26
C GLY A 164 10.17 -4.73 -6.54
N ALA A 165 9.53 -5.67 -7.26
CA ALA A 165 8.61 -6.63 -6.67
C ALA A 165 9.31 -7.56 -5.67
N ARG A 166 10.51 -8.06 -6.02
CA ARG A 166 11.30 -8.91 -5.12
C ARG A 166 11.75 -8.17 -3.86
N SER A 167 12.28 -6.95 -4.02
CA SER A 167 12.67 -6.11 -2.89
C SER A 167 11.49 -5.82 -1.96
N SER A 168 10.29 -5.65 -2.52
CA SER A 168 9.08 -5.40 -1.72
C SER A 168 8.67 -6.60 -0.89
N LEU A 169 8.71 -7.81 -1.46
CA LEU A 169 8.50 -9.04 -0.71
C LEU A 169 9.56 -9.21 0.40
N ALA A 170 10.84 -9.01 0.06
CA ALA A 170 11.92 -9.12 1.02
C ALA A 170 11.76 -8.12 2.18
N THR A 171 11.39 -6.86 1.88
CA THR A 171 11.16 -5.84 2.90
C THR A 171 9.92 -6.18 3.76
N ALA A 172 8.81 -6.60 3.15
CA ALA A 172 7.63 -7.03 3.88
C ALA A 172 7.94 -8.20 4.82
N ALA A 173 8.77 -9.15 4.39
CA ALA A 173 9.20 -10.29 5.19
C ALA A 173 9.99 -9.92 6.46
N THR A 174 10.60 -8.74 6.51
CA THR A 174 11.31 -8.28 7.70
C THR A 174 10.39 -7.79 8.82
N VAL A 175 9.11 -7.53 8.52
CA VAL A 175 8.16 -6.98 9.50
C VAL A 175 6.94 -7.87 9.71
N LEU A 176 6.54 -8.66 8.72
CA LEU A 176 5.39 -9.56 8.83
C LEU A 176 5.68 -10.75 9.73
N ASP A 177 4.68 -11.18 10.47
CA ASP A 177 4.70 -12.37 11.32
C ASP A 177 4.55 -13.63 10.45
N HIS A 178 5.59 -14.44 10.38
CA HIS A 178 5.65 -15.63 9.52
C HIS A 178 4.69 -16.74 9.95
N ASP A 179 4.31 -16.78 11.22
CA ASP A 179 3.38 -17.78 11.75
C ASP A 179 1.93 -17.40 11.48
N ARG A 180 1.64 -16.10 11.43
CA ARG A 180 0.30 -15.55 11.21
C ARG A 180 0.00 -15.30 9.74
N CYS A 181 1.01 -14.99 8.94
CA CYS A 181 0.84 -14.64 7.54
C CYS A 181 1.01 -15.86 6.63
N THR A 182 0.10 -15.98 5.65
CA THR A 182 0.19 -16.94 4.55
C THR A 182 0.26 -16.18 3.24
N ILE A 183 1.26 -16.47 2.42
CA ILE A 183 1.53 -15.76 1.17
C ILE A 183 0.87 -16.49 -0.01
N GLU A 184 0.23 -15.73 -0.89
CA GLU A 184 -0.05 -16.11 -2.26
C GLU A 184 0.74 -15.22 -3.21
N ALA A 185 1.48 -15.82 -4.14
CA ALA A 185 2.19 -15.08 -5.18
C ALA A 185 1.38 -15.09 -6.47
N ALA A 186 1.01 -13.91 -6.95
CA ALA A 186 0.25 -13.73 -8.18
C ALA A 186 1.07 -12.98 -9.23
N THR A 187 1.07 -13.49 -10.46
CA THR A 187 1.60 -12.81 -11.64
C THR A 187 0.47 -12.55 -12.61
N VAL A 188 0.43 -11.34 -13.17
CA VAL A 188 -0.58 -10.99 -14.17
C VAL A 188 0.07 -10.87 -15.54
N VAL A 189 -0.40 -11.65 -16.49
CA VAL A 189 0.01 -11.58 -17.89
C VAL A 189 -1.04 -10.82 -18.72
N SER A 190 -0.59 -9.90 -19.56
CA SER A 190 -1.48 -9.13 -20.40
C SER A 190 -1.92 -9.94 -21.64
N HIS A 191 -3.19 -9.81 -22.03
CA HIS A 191 -3.68 -10.43 -23.27
C HIS A 191 -2.90 -9.96 -24.50
N PRO A 192 -2.56 -10.87 -25.45
CA PRO A 192 -1.85 -10.51 -26.67
C PRO A 192 -2.51 -9.40 -27.46
N TRP A 193 -3.84 -9.35 -27.53
CA TRP A 193 -4.59 -8.34 -28.27
C TRP A 193 -4.49 -6.92 -27.66
N MET A 194 -4.12 -6.77 -26.40
CA MET A 194 -3.90 -5.44 -25.81
C MET A 194 -2.70 -4.73 -26.45
N PHE A 195 -1.77 -5.47 -27.03
CA PHE A 195 -0.65 -4.91 -27.79
C PHE A 195 -1.00 -4.72 -29.26
N ALA A 196 -2.01 -5.43 -29.80
CA ALA A 196 -2.46 -5.26 -31.17
C ALA A 196 -2.97 -3.83 -31.45
N ALA A 197 -3.53 -3.16 -30.43
CA ALA A 197 -3.97 -1.77 -30.53
C ALA A 197 -2.81 -0.76 -30.67
N THR A 198 -1.57 -1.14 -30.36
CA THR A 198 -0.38 -0.30 -30.50
C THR A 198 0.31 -0.44 -31.86
N TYR A 199 -0.11 -1.41 -32.68
CA TYR A 199 0.40 -1.55 -34.04
C TYR A 199 -0.46 -0.75 -35.03
N PRO A 200 0.14 -0.09 -36.03
CA PRO A 200 -0.62 0.58 -37.10
C PRO A 200 -1.58 -0.41 -37.76
N ALA A 201 -2.80 0.04 -38.05
CA ALA A 201 -3.88 -0.81 -38.59
C ALA A 201 -3.55 -1.57 -39.90
N GLY A 202 -2.41 -1.34 -40.51
CA GLY A 202 -1.90 -2.04 -41.68
C GLY A 202 -0.87 -3.15 -41.42
N ALA A 203 -0.39 -3.31 -40.18
CA ALA A 203 0.67 -4.29 -39.89
C ALA A 203 0.19 -5.76 -39.90
N PHE A 204 -1.11 -6.00 -39.93
CA PHE A 204 -1.73 -7.33 -39.95
C PHE A 204 -2.23 -7.79 -41.32
N LEU A 205 -1.85 -7.12 -42.40
CA LEU A 205 -2.22 -7.54 -43.76
C LEU A 205 -1.42 -8.81 -44.12
N GLY A 206 -1.92 -9.98 -43.70
CA GLY A 206 -1.49 -11.27 -44.23
C GLY A 206 -1.11 -12.37 -43.23
N HIS A 207 -0.88 -12.08 -41.95
CA HIS A 207 -0.65 -13.10 -40.92
C HIS A 207 -1.37 -12.72 -39.64
N VAL A 208 -2.40 -13.49 -39.29
CA VAL A 208 -2.95 -13.48 -37.90
C VAL A 208 -1.93 -14.24 -37.06
N PRO A 209 -1.23 -13.58 -36.10
CA PRO A 209 -0.32 -14.32 -35.23
C PRO A 209 -1.10 -15.41 -34.50
N ASP A 210 -0.47 -16.56 -34.23
CA ASP A 210 -1.02 -17.58 -33.36
C ASP A 210 -1.15 -16.99 -31.92
N THR A 211 -2.27 -16.30 -31.69
CA THR A 211 -2.57 -15.64 -30.42
C THR A 211 -2.66 -16.65 -29.29
N GLN A 212 -3.08 -17.90 -29.55
CA GLN A 212 -3.18 -18.95 -28.56
C GLN A 212 -1.81 -19.48 -28.15
N GLY A 213 -0.90 -19.65 -29.11
CA GLY A 213 0.49 -20.05 -28.83
C GLY A 213 1.22 -19.00 -27.99
N LEU A 214 1.08 -17.73 -28.36
CA LEU A 214 1.65 -16.59 -27.61
C LEU A 214 1.04 -16.45 -26.21
N GLU A 215 -0.24 -16.70 -26.03
CA GLU A 215 -0.89 -16.64 -24.72
C GLU A 215 -0.38 -17.75 -23.81
N ARG A 216 -0.26 -19.00 -24.32
CA ARG A 216 0.30 -20.13 -23.57
C ARG A 216 1.74 -19.86 -23.12
N GLU A 217 2.58 -19.33 -24.01
CA GLU A 217 3.95 -18.98 -23.69
C GLU A 217 4.03 -17.93 -22.56
N ARG A 218 3.19 -16.90 -22.63
CA ARG A 218 3.14 -15.86 -21.59
C ARG A 218 2.64 -16.39 -20.25
N ILE A 219 1.64 -17.26 -20.26
CA ILE A 219 1.16 -17.92 -19.05
C ILE A 219 2.28 -18.73 -18.42
N GLU A 220 3.06 -19.47 -19.23
CA GLU A 220 4.17 -20.26 -18.71
C GLU A 220 5.31 -19.38 -18.16
N GLN A 221 5.64 -18.28 -18.83
CA GLN A 221 6.57 -17.28 -18.31
C GLN A 221 6.06 -16.67 -17.01
N GLY A 222 4.77 -16.34 -16.93
CA GLY A 222 4.12 -15.85 -15.71
C GLY A 222 4.19 -16.87 -14.58
N ARG A 223 4.01 -18.16 -14.88
CA ARG A 223 4.14 -19.25 -13.90
C ARG A 223 5.53 -19.31 -13.28
N VAL A 224 6.58 -19.19 -14.09
CA VAL A 224 7.96 -19.14 -13.59
C VAL A 224 8.19 -17.96 -12.65
N VAL A 225 7.61 -16.79 -12.95
CA VAL A 225 7.71 -15.62 -12.09
C VAL A 225 6.99 -15.83 -10.77
N ALA A 226 5.75 -16.36 -10.79
CA ALA A 226 4.97 -16.64 -9.59
C ALA A 226 5.66 -17.70 -8.71
N GLN A 227 6.16 -18.80 -9.31
CA GLN A 227 6.91 -19.85 -8.61
C GLN A 227 8.17 -19.31 -7.94
N ARG A 228 8.88 -18.41 -8.59
CA ARG A 228 10.05 -17.77 -8.01
C ARG A 228 9.69 -16.93 -6.79
N ALA A 229 8.64 -16.10 -6.87
CA ALA A 229 8.17 -15.30 -5.75
C ALA A 229 7.71 -16.19 -4.57
N SER A 230 7.02 -17.29 -4.86
CA SER A 230 6.64 -18.30 -3.87
C SER A 230 7.85 -18.96 -3.21
N ALA A 231 8.89 -19.28 -3.99
CA ALA A 231 10.13 -19.85 -3.44
C ALA A 231 10.86 -18.85 -2.54
N GLU A 232 10.90 -17.57 -2.92
CA GLU A 232 11.47 -16.50 -2.12
C GLU A 232 10.67 -16.30 -0.80
N ALA A 233 9.33 -16.37 -0.83
CA ALA A 233 8.48 -16.32 0.36
C ALA A 233 8.71 -17.52 1.30
N ARG A 234 8.81 -18.73 0.75
CA ARG A 234 9.14 -19.93 1.54
C ARG A 234 10.53 -19.84 2.16
N ALA A 235 11.51 -19.33 1.42
CA ALA A 235 12.87 -19.13 1.94
C ALA A 235 12.92 -18.09 3.06
N ALA A 236 12.01 -17.11 3.03
CA ALA A 236 11.83 -16.14 4.12
C ALA A 236 11.07 -16.70 5.34
N GLY A 237 10.55 -17.93 5.27
CA GLY A 237 9.90 -18.62 6.38
C GLY A 237 8.36 -18.61 6.35
N PHE A 238 7.73 -18.08 5.31
CA PHE A 238 6.27 -18.06 5.21
C PHE A 238 5.67 -19.38 4.75
N LYS A 239 4.45 -19.62 5.20
CA LYS A 239 3.55 -20.58 4.53
C LYS A 239 3.11 -19.95 3.20
N VAL A 240 3.11 -20.75 2.14
CA VAL A 240 2.74 -20.28 0.80
C VAL A 240 1.58 -21.12 0.27
N MET A 241 0.56 -20.45 -0.21
CA MET A 241 -0.57 -21.02 -0.95
C MET A 241 -0.13 -21.43 -2.38
N GLU A 242 -1.08 -21.83 -3.21
CA GLU A 242 -0.83 -22.06 -4.63
C GLU A 242 -0.51 -20.73 -5.33
N GLU A 243 0.31 -20.81 -6.38
CA GLU A 243 0.64 -19.64 -7.20
C GLU A 243 -0.51 -19.32 -8.16
N ALA A 244 -0.81 -18.03 -8.32
CA ALA A 244 -1.79 -17.53 -9.28
C ALA A 244 -1.11 -16.94 -10.53
N VAL A 245 -1.57 -17.38 -11.71
CA VAL A 245 -1.24 -16.73 -12.99
C VAL A 245 -2.53 -16.20 -13.58
N LEU A 246 -2.69 -14.89 -13.51
CA LEU A 246 -3.90 -14.17 -13.89
C LEU A 246 -3.72 -13.56 -15.29
N VAL A 247 -4.80 -13.43 -16.04
CA VAL A 247 -4.75 -12.87 -17.40
C VAL A 247 -5.61 -11.60 -17.47
N GLY A 248 -5.00 -10.47 -17.83
CA GLY A 248 -5.75 -9.22 -17.95
C GLY A 248 -4.96 -7.96 -17.61
N LYS A 249 -5.65 -6.95 -17.08
CA LYS A 249 -5.04 -5.69 -16.61
C LYS A 249 -4.47 -5.89 -15.20
N PRO A 250 -3.17 -5.68 -14.98
CA PRO A 250 -2.50 -6.07 -13.73
C PRO A 250 -3.17 -5.57 -12.45
N GLY A 251 -3.41 -4.27 -12.34
CA GLY A 251 -4.02 -3.73 -11.12
C GLY A 251 -5.45 -4.24 -10.86
N HIS A 252 -6.24 -4.45 -11.92
CA HIS A 252 -7.60 -5.00 -11.80
C HIS A 252 -7.56 -6.46 -11.35
N GLN A 253 -6.74 -7.28 -11.99
CA GLN A 253 -6.64 -8.70 -11.67
C GLN A 253 -6.10 -8.94 -10.25
N LEU A 254 -5.11 -8.15 -9.79
CA LEU A 254 -4.62 -8.24 -8.42
C LEU A 254 -5.71 -7.85 -7.40
N LEU A 255 -6.57 -6.87 -7.70
CA LEU A 255 -7.67 -6.50 -6.82
C LEU A 255 -8.78 -7.56 -6.78
N GLU A 256 -9.11 -8.16 -7.91
CA GLU A 256 -10.06 -9.28 -7.98
C GLU A 256 -9.53 -10.48 -7.18
N GLU A 257 -8.26 -10.84 -7.36
CA GLU A 257 -7.64 -11.94 -6.63
C GLU A 257 -7.57 -11.66 -5.13
N ALA A 258 -7.17 -10.44 -4.74
CA ALA A 258 -7.18 -10.04 -3.33
C ALA A 258 -8.58 -10.20 -2.70
N GLY A 259 -9.64 -9.86 -3.45
CA GLY A 259 -11.02 -10.09 -3.03
C GLY A 259 -11.39 -11.57 -2.96
N SER A 260 -10.99 -12.36 -3.95
CA SER A 260 -11.26 -13.80 -4.07
C SER A 260 -10.68 -14.58 -2.90
N ILE A 261 -9.43 -14.35 -2.57
CA ILE A 261 -8.76 -15.04 -1.46
C ILE A 261 -9.05 -14.39 -0.09
N GLY A 262 -9.74 -13.26 -0.04
CA GLY A 262 -9.94 -12.50 1.19
C GLY A 262 -8.62 -12.01 1.79
N ALA A 263 -7.75 -11.41 0.96
CA ALA A 263 -6.47 -10.90 1.41
C ALA A 263 -6.64 -9.75 2.41
N ASP A 264 -5.85 -9.78 3.48
CA ASP A 264 -5.74 -8.68 4.44
C ASP A 264 -4.73 -7.63 3.98
N LEU A 265 -3.74 -8.02 3.17
CA LEU A 265 -2.68 -7.16 2.65
C LEU A 265 -2.31 -7.54 1.22
N VAL A 266 -2.07 -6.54 0.38
CA VAL A 266 -1.49 -6.72 -0.96
C VAL A 266 -0.09 -6.09 -0.98
N VAL A 267 0.92 -6.86 -1.33
CA VAL A 267 2.31 -6.40 -1.43
C VAL A 267 2.65 -6.19 -2.90
N VAL A 268 3.09 -4.99 -3.25
CA VAL A 268 3.51 -4.62 -4.61
C VAL A 268 4.80 -3.82 -4.59
N GLY A 269 5.56 -3.88 -5.67
CA GLY A 269 6.68 -2.97 -5.90
C GLY A 269 6.20 -1.55 -6.16
N SER A 270 6.97 -0.55 -5.78
CA SER A 270 6.66 0.84 -6.16
C SER A 270 6.70 1.04 -7.68
N ARG A 271 7.38 0.17 -8.42
CA ARG A 271 7.57 0.20 -9.89
C ARG A 271 7.67 -1.20 -10.46
N GLY A 272 7.20 -1.37 -11.71
CA GLY A 272 7.36 -2.60 -12.48
C GLY A 272 8.50 -2.50 -13.52
N MET A 273 8.63 -3.51 -14.39
CA MET A 273 9.69 -3.68 -15.38
C MET A 273 9.87 -2.52 -16.39
N GLY A 274 8.89 -1.64 -16.57
CA GLY A 274 8.89 -0.58 -17.58
C GLY A 274 9.14 0.84 -17.06
N ALA A 275 9.45 1.04 -15.79
CA ALA A 275 9.49 2.39 -15.20
C ALA A 275 10.88 3.04 -15.30
N ILE A 276 10.95 4.19 -15.98
CA ILE A 276 12.14 5.04 -16.09
C ILE A 276 12.00 6.20 -15.11
N GLY A 277 12.95 6.33 -14.15
CA GLY A 277 13.03 7.47 -13.21
C GLY A 277 12.74 7.11 -11.75
N ARG A 278 13.33 7.89 -10.81
CA ARG A 278 13.30 7.57 -9.35
C ARG A 278 12.08 8.10 -8.60
N ALA A 279 11.25 8.98 -9.17
CA ALA A 279 10.29 9.80 -8.44
C ALA A 279 8.81 9.38 -8.56
N PHE A 280 8.44 8.39 -9.40
CA PHE A 280 7.03 8.10 -9.67
C PHE A 280 6.60 6.71 -9.19
N LEU A 281 5.43 6.65 -8.56
CA LEU A 281 4.71 5.42 -8.27
C LEU A 281 4.18 4.81 -9.56
N GLY A 282 4.31 3.48 -9.73
CA GLY A 282 3.77 2.77 -10.89
C GLY A 282 2.24 2.75 -10.90
N SER A 283 1.65 2.73 -12.10
CA SER A 283 0.18 2.73 -12.26
C SER A 283 -0.51 1.54 -11.57
N VAL A 284 0.11 0.37 -11.56
CA VAL A 284 -0.41 -0.82 -10.86
C VAL A 284 -0.39 -0.58 -9.35
N SER A 285 0.73 -0.12 -8.82
CA SER A 285 0.89 0.14 -7.38
C SER A 285 -0.04 1.25 -6.90
N ASP A 286 -0.23 2.31 -7.69
CA ASP A 286 -1.18 3.39 -7.40
C ASP A 286 -2.63 2.86 -7.41
N GLN A 287 -3.01 2.06 -8.40
CA GLN A 287 -4.35 1.48 -8.49
C GLN A 287 -4.62 0.52 -7.32
N VAL A 288 -3.67 -0.36 -6.99
CA VAL A 288 -3.80 -1.30 -5.86
C VAL A 288 -3.88 -0.53 -4.54
N ALA A 289 -3.01 0.46 -4.32
CA ALA A 289 -3.00 1.26 -3.11
C ALA A 289 -4.29 2.05 -2.86
N ARG A 290 -5.04 2.38 -3.92
CA ARG A 290 -6.34 3.08 -3.81
C ARG A 290 -7.51 2.18 -3.49
N HIS A 291 -7.44 0.87 -3.78
CA HIS A 291 -8.63 0.02 -3.79
C HIS A 291 -8.50 -1.27 -2.97
N ALA A 292 -7.29 -1.73 -2.67
CA ALA A 292 -7.09 -2.92 -1.85
C ALA A 292 -7.44 -2.68 -0.37
N PRO A 293 -7.72 -3.72 0.43
CA PRO A 293 -7.97 -3.59 1.87
C PRO A 293 -6.85 -2.88 2.60
N ALA A 294 -5.63 -3.31 2.35
CA ALA A 294 -4.40 -2.63 2.69
C ALA A 294 -3.35 -2.94 1.62
N THR A 295 -2.41 -2.02 1.42
CA THR A 295 -1.34 -2.19 0.43
C THR A 295 0.01 -1.85 1.04
N PHE A 296 0.95 -2.78 0.92
CA PHE A 296 2.37 -2.56 1.17
C PHE A 296 3.05 -2.23 -0.15
N VAL A 297 3.49 -0.99 -0.30
CA VAL A 297 4.27 -0.54 -1.45
C VAL A 297 5.74 -0.51 -1.06
N GLY A 298 6.48 -1.51 -1.51
CA GLY A 298 7.89 -1.61 -1.20
C GLY A 298 8.74 -0.64 -2.02
N ARG A 299 9.66 0.05 -1.36
CA ARG A 299 10.67 0.90 -1.97
C ARG A 299 12.06 0.35 -1.63
N ARG A 300 12.97 0.46 -2.59
CA ARG A 300 14.37 0.11 -2.37
C ARG A 300 15.00 1.18 -1.48
N GLN A 301 15.53 0.78 -0.35
CA GLN A 301 16.48 1.63 0.39
C GLN A 301 17.73 1.80 -0.46
N SER A 302 18.13 3.03 -0.71
CA SER A 302 19.30 3.39 -1.51
C SER A 302 20.58 3.26 -0.69
#